data_4cd9f64be2c37dade9f4ea9a03d2e7ab
#
_entry.id   4cd9f64be2c37dade9f4ea9a03d2e7ab
#
_cell.length_a   1.000
_cell.length_b   1.000
_cell.length_c   1.000
_cell.angle_alpha   90.00
_cell.angle_beta   90.00
_cell.angle_gamma   90.00
#
_symmetry.space_group_name_H-M   'P 1'
#
loop_
_entity.id
_entity.type
_entity.pdbx_description
1 polymer ?
#
loop_
_entity_poly.entity_id
_entity_poly.type
_entity_poly.pdbx_seq_one_letter_code
_entity_poly.pdbx_strand_id
1 'polypeptide(L)'
;MEEAQELNLRKACWSDCRFLFRLRNEDEVRKNSFQTSEIPYSSHENWFAQKLQDVNTVIYILERNGQAIGQVRADRQERTAEISYALCREARGRGLSRWMLSELENRLREDGFCSELYAEVKRENTASQKIFRSLGYRQKPEKYGFSYTKQIPLYSILMCTYHSSMTLGNALDSARHQTCQNWELVILDNGSKDETITVLQEYERIDERIHVIYRDSNVGWRKGISLCLEKASGQYMMFLGADDYLASDETLQEVTDEIRKNHPDIVWTGCGFAVWEDGAYRIAEQKIPPYRIYEQEDKLQIFAELMQKVYYNSVMHYVRIDFLKQYGIDFYEPYYGDCEGMTEAIARAGKMVVMDRMEYVLTTNTSQTATRVCFDYDTERQWKSIRQVLPENTEGKQEILSYVAGRVLDNLVAICQSIVLGEPLTDRYMNPIERGFAERFLRVEKMISNDAMAEMMYWAGRESYAECLLGAAGVAYWSLRKQQVVIKTIDENSRWMSRFVHLAMRQDENGEIVWKTWISRADGEQLKTLFERKENRHLIGAELLLRNNVEYEESKQRQDIYEMLKVCIEKGGGCQR
;
A
#
# COMPACT_ATOMS: atom_id res chain seq x y z
N MET A 1 11.11 -30.90 -31.43
CA MET A 1 10.55 -30.33 -30.18
C MET A 1 11.21 -31.10 -29.07
N GLU A 2 12.14 -30.46 -28.33
CA GLU A 2 12.64 -31.05 -27.08
C GLU A 2 11.45 -31.10 -26.10
N GLU A 3 11.14 -32.30 -25.61
CA GLU A 3 10.17 -32.45 -24.52
C GLU A 3 10.63 -31.57 -23.35
N ALA A 4 9.73 -30.72 -22.85
CA ALA A 4 10.01 -29.90 -21.68
C ALA A 4 10.42 -30.82 -20.54
N GLN A 5 11.70 -30.76 -20.13
CA GLN A 5 12.23 -31.59 -19.05
C GLN A 5 11.56 -31.16 -17.74
N GLU A 6 10.73 -32.02 -17.17
CA GLU A 6 10.05 -31.75 -15.91
C GLU A 6 11.05 -31.83 -14.75
N LEU A 7 11.34 -30.67 -14.15
CA LEU A 7 12.14 -30.55 -12.92
C LEU A 7 11.21 -30.48 -11.71
N ASN A 8 11.51 -31.25 -10.70
CA ASN A 8 10.78 -31.27 -9.44
C ASN A 8 11.76 -31.25 -8.26
N LEU A 9 11.42 -30.50 -7.20
CA LEU A 9 12.15 -30.48 -5.94
C LEU A 9 11.24 -31.00 -4.84
N ARG A 10 11.35 -32.26 -4.43
CA ARG A 10 10.52 -32.88 -3.38
C ARG A 10 11.26 -33.06 -2.07
N LYS A 11 10.56 -33.10 -0.96
CA LYS A 11 11.14 -33.49 0.33
C LYS A 11 11.74 -34.89 0.26
N ALA A 12 12.89 -35.06 0.90
CA ALA A 12 13.55 -36.35 1.00
C ALA A 12 12.76 -37.31 1.90
N CYS A 13 12.80 -38.58 1.56
CA CYS A 13 12.23 -39.66 2.36
C CYS A 13 13.26 -40.80 2.57
N TRP A 14 12.94 -41.75 3.40
CA TRP A 14 13.88 -42.82 3.76
C TRP A 14 14.45 -43.57 2.55
N SER A 15 13.68 -43.77 1.50
CA SER A 15 14.14 -44.45 0.28
C SER A 15 15.27 -43.74 -0.44
N ASP A 16 15.52 -42.45 -0.15
CA ASP A 16 16.59 -41.66 -0.77
C ASP A 16 17.95 -41.90 -0.11
N CYS A 17 18.03 -42.61 1.00
CA CYS A 17 19.25 -42.83 1.77
C CYS A 17 20.41 -43.35 0.92
N ARG A 18 20.18 -44.35 0.08
CA ARG A 18 21.22 -44.93 -0.81
C ARG A 18 21.66 -43.99 -1.90
N PHE A 19 20.74 -43.18 -2.44
CA PHE A 19 21.06 -42.15 -3.43
C PHE A 19 21.95 -41.07 -2.81
N LEU A 20 21.56 -40.53 -1.66
CA LEU A 20 22.31 -39.51 -0.93
C LEU A 20 23.69 -39.99 -0.48
N PHE A 21 23.79 -41.26 -0.03
CA PHE A 21 25.06 -41.88 0.29
C PHE A 21 26.04 -41.94 -0.88
N ARG A 22 25.56 -42.40 -2.06
CA ARG A 22 26.36 -42.45 -3.29
C ARG A 22 26.81 -41.06 -3.73
N LEU A 23 25.86 -40.11 -3.76
CA LEU A 23 26.12 -38.72 -4.15
C LEU A 23 27.15 -38.06 -3.23
N ARG A 24 27.04 -38.27 -1.91
CA ARG A 24 27.97 -37.71 -0.92
C ARG A 24 29.40 -38.25 -1.10
N ASN A 25 29.54 -39.49 -1.50
CA ASN A 25 30.82 -40.17 -1.68
C ASN A 25 31.41 -40.05 -3.11
N GLU A 26 30.73 -39.33 -4.03
CA GLU A 26 31.37 -38.97 -5.31
C GLU A 26 32.64 -38.15 -5.07
N ASP A 27 33.72 -38.46 -5.78
CA ASP A 27 35.05 -37.82 -5.60
C ASP A 27 34.99 -36.30 -5.70
N GLU A 28 34.21 -35.77 -6.68
CA GLU A 28 34.04 -34.33 -6.87
C GLU A 28 33.26 -33.67 -5.73
N VAL A 29 32.23 -34.35 -5.18
CA VAL A 29 31.47 -33.85 -4.04
C VAL A 29 32.34 -33.84 -2.79
N ARG A 30 33.11 -34.90 -2.54
CA ARG A 30 34.07 -34.98 -1.43
C ARG A 30 35.13 -33.88 -1.53
N LYS A 31 35.73 -33.71 -2.72
CA LYS A 31 36.74 -32.67 -2.98
C LYS A 31 36.27 -31.28 -2.62
N ASN A 32 34.99 -30.96 -2.94
CA ASN A 32 34.40 -29.67 -2.68
C ASN A 32 33.82 -29.52 -1.27
N SER A 33 33.72 -30.61 -0.49
CA SER A 33 33.28 -30.58 0.91
C SER A 33 34.43 -30.29 1.86
N PHE A 34 34.19 -29.65 2.99
CA PHE A 34 35.20 -29.45 4.04
C PHE A 34 35.68 -30.78 4.63
N GLN A 35 34.78 -31.74 4.80
CA GLN A 35 35.14 -33.13 5.13
C GLN A 35 35.33 -33.93 3.85
N THR A 36 36.58 -34.28 3.53
CA THR A 36 36.94 -34.91 2.25
C THR A 36 36.98 -36.44 2.31
N SER A 37 36.99 -37.03 3.50
CA SER A 37 37.05 -38.49 3.67
C SER A 37 35.75 -39.16 3.20
N GLU A 38 35.86 -40.39 2.76
CA GLU A 38 34.72 -41.25 2.45
C GLU A 38 33.93 -41.58 3.74
N ILE A 39 32.60 -41.59 3.65
CA ILE A 39 31.72 -41.84 4.78
C ILE A 39 31.24 -43.29 4.69
N PRO A 40 31.36 -44.12 5.76
CA PRO A 40 30.77 -45.46 5.81
C PRO A 40 29.25 -45.41 5.70
N TYR A 41 28.62 -46.41 5.05
CA TYR A 41 27.16 -46.45 4.88
C TYR A 41 26.41 -46.39 6.19
N SER A 42 26.83 -47.15 7.22
CA SER A 42 26.20 -47.16 8.54
C SER A 42 26.21 -45.77 9.22
N SER A 43 27.30 -45.03 9.07
CA SER A 43 27.40 -43.65 9.59
C SER A 43 26.45 -42.71 8.86
N HIS A 44 26.35 -42.83 7.52
CA HIS A 44 25.43 -42.07 6.72
C HIS A 44 23.96 -42.39 7.05
N GLU A 45 23.63 -43.68 7.17
CA GLU A 45 22.27 -44.13 7.48
C GLU A 45 21.79 -43.58 8.83
N ASN A 46 22.62 -43.67 9.88
CA ASN A 46 22.30 -43.08 11.19
C ASN A 46 22.13 -41.56 11.14
N TRP A 47 23.04 -40.86 10.46
CA TRP A 47 22.94 -39.41 10.27
C TRP A 47 21.66 -39.02 9.53
N PHE A 48 21.32 -39.75 8.44
CA PHE A 48 20.14 -39.44 7.64
C PHE A 48 18.83 -39.71 8.43
N ALA A 49 18.78 -40.79 9.22
CA ALA A 49 17.66 -41.06 10.10
C ALA A 49 17.41 -39.90 11.10
N GLN A 50 18.48 -39.40 11.73
CA GLN A 50 18.40 -38.25 12.62
C GLN A 50 17.92 -36.99 11.91
N LYS A 51 18.48 -36.69 10.71
CA LYS A 51 18.14 -35.50 9.96
C LYS A 51 16.71 -35.47 9.42
N LEU A 52 16.12 -36.65 9.13
CA LEU A 52 14.71 -36.75 8.74
C LEU A 52 13.73 -36.44 9.88
N GLN A 53 14.17 -36.58 11.12
CA GLN A 53 13.35 -36.32 12.34
C GLN A 53 13.62 -34.92 12.92
N ASP A 54 14.67 -34.27 12.49
CA ASP A 54 15.07 -32.95 13.01
C ASP A 54 14.23 -31.83 12.40
N VAL A 55 13.40 -31.19 13.20
CA VAL A 55 12.54 -30.06 12.79
C VAL A 55 13.33 -28.83 12.30
N ASN A 56 14.62 -28.76 12.62
CA ASN A 56 15.53 -27.72 12.18
C ASN A 56 16.30 -28.11 10.89
N THR A 57 15.96 -29.24 10.26
CA THR A 57 16.58 -29.68 9.01
C THR A 57 15.52 -29.93 7.95
N VAL A 58 15.73 -29.39 6.76
CA VAL A 58 14.98 -29.76 5.57
C VAL A 58 15.93 -30.27 4.50
N ILE A 59 15.59 -31.39 3.87
CA ILE A 59 16.36 -31.99 2.77
C ILE A 59 15.41 -32.15 1.59
N TYR A 60 15.80 -31.62 0.43
CA TYR A 60 15.07 -31.79 -0.82
C TYR A 60 15.89 -32.57 -1.83
N ILE A 61 15.21 -33.41 -2.61
CA ILE A 61 15.75 -34.14 -3.74
C ILE A 61 15.35 -33.46 -5.03
N LEU A 62 16.33 -33.10 -5.85
CA LEU A 62 16.09 -32.63 -7.20
C LEU A 62 15.88 -33.82 -8.13
N GLU A 63 14.71 -33.84 -8.77
CA GLU A 63 14.37 -34.84 -9.78
C GLU A 63 14.25 -34.22 -11.17
N ARG A 64 14.60 -35.00 -12.18
CA ARG A 64 14.33 -34.72 -13.59
C ARG A 64 13.59 -35.92 -14.17
N ASN A 65 12.38 -35.70 -14.68
CA ASN A 65 11.53 -36.78 -15.20
C ASN A 65 11.40 -37.97 -14.21
N GLY A 66 11.21 -37.67 -12.91
CA GLY A 66 11.09 -38.66 -11.82
C GLY A 66 12.39 -39.31 -11.37
N GLN A 67 13.55 -38.98 -11.96
CA GLN A 67 14.85 -39.51 -11.54
C GLN A 67 15.59 -38.52 -10.65
N ALA A 68 16.04 -38.98 -9.47
CA ALA A 68 16.86 -38.19 -8.56
C ALA A 68 18.22 -37.85 -9.16
N ILE A 69 18.58 -36.56 -9.26
CA ILE A 69 19.80 -36.04 -9.87
C ILE A 69 20.60 -35.09 -8.96
N GLY A 70 20.07 -34.77 -7.78
CA GLY A 70 20.74 -33.88 -6.84
C GLY A 70 20.01 -33.76 -5.53
N GLN A 71 20.62 -33.05 -4.60
CA GLN A 71 20.04 -32.72 -3.29
C GLN A 71 20.42 -31.31 -2.87
N VAL A 72 19.55 -30.72 -2.03
CA VAL A 72 19.85 -29.52 -1.26
C VAL A 72 19.30 -29.66 0.14
N ARG A 73 20.07 -29.21 1.14
CA ARG A 73 19.73 -29.27 2.56
C ARG A 73 19.90 -27.89 3.16
N ALA A 74 19.00 -27.54 4.08
CA ALA A 74 19.12 -26.38 4.95
C ALA A 74 19.01 -26.85 6.41
N ASP A 75 20.00 -26.49 7.21
CA ASP A 75 20.08 -26.76 8.65
C ASP A 75 19.92 -25.44 9.41
N ARG A 76 18.81 -25.26 10.13
CA ARG A 76 18.49 -24.01 10.82
C ARG A 76 19.12 -23.95 12.21
N GLN A 77 19.73 -22.80 12.50
CA GLN A 77 20.11 -22.37 13.84
C GLN A 77 19.51 -20.98 14.06
N GLU A 78 18.61 -20.88 15.03
CA GLU A 78 17.82 -19.67 15.24
C GLU A 78 17.10 -19.21 13.98
N ARG A 79 17.47 -18.06 13.39
CA ARG A 79 16.89 -17.50 12.17
C ARG A 79 17.71 -17.74 10.90
N THR A 80 18.94 -18.28 11.04
CA THR A 80 19.84 -18.56 9.92
C THR A 80 19.81 -20.02 9.55
N ALA A 81 19.77 -20.35 8.27
CA ALA A 81 19.88 -21.72 7.79
C ALA A 81 21.14 -21.91 6.94
N GLU A 82 21.98 -22.90 7.35
CA GLU A 82 23.15 -23.28 6.58
C GLU A 82 22.75 -24.18 5.41
N ILE A 83 23.17 -23.79 4.20
CA ILE A 83 22.86 -24.50 2.95
C ILE A 83 24.00 -25.43 2.56
N SER A 84 23.65 -26.67 2.22
CA SER A 84 24.53 -27.64 1.58
C SER A 84 23.84 -28.26 0.37
N TYR A 85 24.52 -28.35 -0.78
CA TYR A 85 23.93 -28.93 -1.98
C TYR A 85 24.95 -29.73 -2.81
N ALA A 86 24.44 -30.70 -3.57
CA ALA A 86 25.22 -31.46 -4.54
C ALA A 86 24.35 -31.91 -5.73
N LEU A 87 24.96 -31.98 -6.91
CA LEU A 87 24.36 -32.57 -8.11
C LEU A 87 25.18 -33.78 -8.55
N CYS A 88 24.52 -34.81 -9.08
CA CYS A 88 25.14 -35.91 -9.78
C CYS A 88 25.98 -35.40 -10.97
N ARG A 89 27.01 -36.10 -11.35
CA ARG A 89 27.93 -35.72 -12.42
C ARG A 89 27.21 -35.32 -13.72
N GLU A 90 26.20 -36.10 -14.11
CA GLU A 90 25.44 -35.92 -15.36
C GLU A 90 24.50 -34.67 -15.33
N ALA A 91 24.26 -34.14 -14.14
CA ALA A 91 23.40 -32.96 -13.96
C ALA A 91 24.19 -31.65 -13.88
N ARG A 92 25.49 -31.67 -13.74
CA ARG A 92 26.37 -30.49 -13.62
C ARG A 92 26.51 -29.72 -14.92
N GLY A 93 26.83 -28.43 -14.82
CA GLY A 93 27.07 -27.56 -15.98
C GLY A 93 25.84 -27.14 -16.78
N ARG A 94 24.61 -27.45 -16.31
CA ARG A 94 23.35 -27.21 -16.99
C ARG A 94 22.49 -26.15 -16.32
N GLY A 95 23.02 -25.35 -15.40
CA GLY A 95 22.29 -24.30 -14.67
C GLY A 95 21.41 -24.83 -13.52
N LEU A 96 21.29 -26.15 -13.33
CA LEU A 96 20.37 -26.78 -12.39
C LEU A 96 20.64 -26.42 -10.92
N SER A 97 21.90 -26.18 -10.53
CA SER A 97 22.21 -25.75 -9.16
C SER A 97 21.60 -24.39 -8.85
N ARG A 98 21.62 -23.45 -9.82
CA ARG A 98 21.00 -22.14 -9.64
C ARG A 98 19.49 -22.26 -9.47
N TRP A 99 18.83 -23.05 -10.31
CA TRP A 99 17.40 -23.31 -10.21
C TRP A 99 17.05 -23.96 -8.86
N MET A 100 17.77 -25.00 -8.45
CA MET A 100 17.54 -25.73 -7.21
C MET A 100 17.70 -24.84 -5.96
N LEU A 101 18.71 -23.96 -5.93
CA LEU A 101 18.90 -23.03 -4.83
C LEU A 101 17.83 -21.93 -4.81
N SER A 102 17.44 -21.40 -5.97
CA SER A 102 16.36 -20.43 -6.07
C SER A 102 15.02 -21.02 -5.58
N GLU A 103 14.73 -22.26 -5.96
CA GLU A 103 13.53 -22.97 -5.52
C GLU A 103 13.57 -23.29 -4.02
N LEU A 104 14.75 -23.64 -3.48
CA LEU A 104 14.94 -23.79 -2.03
C LEU A 104 14.64 -22.47 -1.30
N GLU A 105 15.18 -21.35 -1.77
CA GLU A 105 14.96 -20.03 -1.16
C GLU A 105 13.47 -19.70 -1.08
N ASN A 106 12.71 -19.97 -2.15
CA ASN A 106 11.27 -19.75 -2.18
C ASN A 106 10.54 -20.59 -1.13
N ARG A 107 10.82 -21.90 -1.08
CA ARG A 107 10.21 -22.81 -0.11
C ARG A 107 10.54 -22.49 1.33
N LEU A 108 11.81 -22.16 1.62
CA LEU A 108 12.22 -21.79 2.98
C LEU A 108 11.56 -20.49 3.44
N ARG A 109 11.34 -19.56 2.51
CA ARG A 109 10.63 -18.31 2.75
C ARG A 109 9.15 -18.55 2.99
N GLU A 110 8.48 -19.31 2.11
CA GLU A 110 7.06 -19.69 2.22
C GLU A 110 6.78 -20.46 3.50
N ASP A 111 7.64 -21.43 3.85
CA ASP A 111 7.55 -22.19 5.11
C ASP A 111 7.91 -21.34 6.34
N GLY A 112 8.44 -20.09 6.17
CA GLY A 112 8.97 -19.29 7.27
C GLY A 112 10.06 -20.02 8.05
N PHE A 113 10.81 -20.89 7.35
CA PHE A 113 11.80 -21.75 7.97
C PHE A 113 12.97 -20.97 8.56
N CYS A 114 13.41 -19.92 7.87
CA CYS A 114 14.48 -19.01 8.30
C CYS A 114 14.31 -17.65 7.60
N SER A 115 14.99 -16.62 8.09
CA SER A 115 15.04 -15.30 7.44
C SER A 115 16.39 -15.00 6.81
N GLU A 116 17.42 -15.81 7.11
CA GLU A 116 18.75 -15.68 6.54
C GLU A 116 19.28 -17.03 6.07
N LEU A 117 19.96 -17.02 4.94
CA LEU A 117 20.67 -18.16 4.38
C LEU A 117 22.17 -17.95 4.51
N TYR A 118 22.87 -19.02 4.89
CA TYR A 118 24.32 -19.06 5.04
C TYR A 118 24.90 -20.24 4.28
N ALA A 119 26.04 -20.07 3.64
CA ALA A 119 26.79 -21.17 3.03
C ALA A 119 28.30 -20.89 3.11
N GLU A 120 29.07 -21.94 3.36
CA GLU A 120 30.52 -21.89 3.24
C GLU A 120 30.99 -22.58 1.96
N VAL A 121 31.90 -21.95 1.25
CA VAL A 121 32.42 -22.45 -0.02
C VAL A 121 33.94 -22.37 -0.03
N LYS A 122 34.61 -23.51 -0.30
CA LYS A 122 36.05 -23.56 -0.45
C LYS A 122 36.55 -22.60 -1.54
N ARG A 123 37.78 -22.10 -1.37
CA ARG A 123 38.42 -21.16 -2.31
C ARG A 123 38.55 -21.72 -3.73
N GLU A 124 38.73 -23.03 -3.86
CA GLU A 124 38.88 -23.74 -5.12
C GLU A 124 37.56 -24.02 -5.84
N ASN A 125 36.43 -23.99 -5.11
CA ASN A 125 35.11 -24.28 -5.67
C ASN A 125 34.51 -23.04 -6.35
N THR A 126 35.12 -22.62 -7.44
CA THR A 126 34.72 -21.42 -8.21
C THR A 126 33.30 -21.54 -8.79
N ALA A 127 32.83 -22.76 -9.05
CA ALA A 127 31.49 -23.00 -9.58
C ALA A 127 30.43 -22.57 -8.58
N SER A 128 30.47 -23.04 -7.31
CA SER A 128 29.54 -22.61 -6.26
C SER A 128 29.65 -21.13 -5.96
N GLN A 129 30.84 -20.55 -5.95
CA GLN A 129 31.04 -19.11 -5.77
C GLN A 129 30.30 -18.29 -6.82
N LYS A 130 30.37 -18.68 -8.11
CA LYS A 130 29.63 -18.00 -9.20
C LYS A 130 28.11 -18.09 -8.98
N ILE A 131 27.63 -19.24 -8.54
CA ILE A 131 26.18 -19.47 -8.31
C ILE A 131 25.68 -18.57 -7.19
N PHE A 132 26.31 -18.59 -6.01
CA PHE A 132 25.89 -17.76 -4.87
C PHE A 132 25.93 -16.27 -5.21
N ARG A 133 26.99 -15.78 -5.90
CA ARG A 133 27.02 -14.39 -6.37
C ARG A 133 25.88 -14.07 -7.34
N SER A 134 25.58 -14.99 -8.28
CA SER A 134 24.49 -14.79 -9.25
C SER A 134 23.10 -14.80 -8.64
N LEU A 135 22.95 -15.35 -7.43
CA LEU A 135 21.73 -15.36 -6.63
C LEU A 135 21.68 -14.20 -5.63
N GLY A 136 22.66 -13.29 -5.66
CA GLY A 136 22.67 -12.08 -4.83
C GLY A 136 23.18 -12.27 -3.40
N TYR A 137 23.87 -13.39 -3.11
CA TYR A 137 24.50 -13.57 -1.80
C TYR A 137 25.68 -12.62 -1.61
N ARG A 138 25.78 -12.05 -0.41
CA ARG A 138 26.95 -11.28 0.03
C ARG A 138 28.10 -12.23 0.35
N GLN A 139 29.27 -11.97 -0.22
CA GLN A 139 30.47 -12.77 0.00
C GLN A 139 31.36 -12.13 1.04
N LYS A 140 31.87 -12.94 1.99
CA LYS A 140 32.89 -12.54 2.95
C LYS A 140 34.06 -13.52 2.94
N PRO A 141 35.33 -13.05 2.98
CA PRO A 141 36.49 -13.94 3.07
C PRO A 141 36.51 -14.70 4.40
N GLU A 142 36.83 -15.99 4.33
CA GLU A 142 37.06 -16.87 5.48
C GLU A 142 38.44 -17.55 5.37
N LYS A 143 38.87 -18.18 6.47
CA LYS A 143 40.21 -18.81 6.54
C LYS A 143 40.43 -19.82 5.41
N TYR A 144 39.44 -20.65 5.09
CA TYR A 144 39.57 -21.73 4.10
C TYR A 144 38.73 -21.53 2.83
N GLY A 145 38.12 -20.35 2.69
CA GLY A 145 37.25 -20.07 1.53
C GLY A 145 36.52 -18.75 1.63
N PHE A 146 35.21 -18.83 1.46
CA PHE A 146 34.30 -17.70 1.56
C PHE A 146 33.00 -18.13 2.23
N SER A 147 32.43 -17.28 3.06
CA SER A 147 31.03 -17.38 3.47
C SER A 147 30.14 -16.54 2.55
N TYR A 148 28.91 -16.98 2.41
CA TYR A 148 27.87 -16.38 1.59
C TYR A 148 26.62 -16.25 2.44
N THR A 149 26.07 -15.03 2.55
CA THR A 149 24.85 -14.75 3.31
C THR A 149 23.82 -14.06 2.43
N LYS A 150 22.55 -14.37 2.65
CA LYS A 150 21.42 -13.72 1.98
C LYS A 150 20.22 -13.66 2.89
N GLN A 151 19.67 -12.46 3.07
CA GLN A 151 18.37 -12.30 3.75
C GLN A 151 17.25 -12.77 2.82
N ILE A 152 16.29 -13.51 3.36
CA ILE A 152 15.11 -14.02 2.64
C ILE A 152 13.84 -13.80 3.48
N PRO A 153 13.54 -12.56 3.87
CA PRO A 153 12.35 -12.31 4.69
C PRO A 153 11.07 -12.73 3.95
N LEU A 154 10.06 -13.13 4.72
CA LEU A 154 8.72 -13.35 4.18
C LEU A 154 8.06 -11.99 3.88
N TYR A 155 8.24 -11.02 4.79
CA TYR A 155 7.65 -9.70 4.67
C TYR A 155 8.70 -8.62 4.45
N SER A 156 8.46 -7.73 3.49
CA SER A 156 9.04 -6.41 3.45
C SER A 156 7.98 -5.41 3.90
N ILE A 157 8.14 -4.90 5.10
CA ILE A 157 7.33 -3.80 5.64
C ILE A 157 7.91 -2.51 5.05
N LEU A 158 7.11 -1.73 4.31
CA LEU A 158 7.55 -0.53 3.63
C LEU A 158 7.03 0.71 4.33
N MET A 159 7.93 1.62 4.68
CA MET A 159 7.59 2.86 5.38
C MET A 159 8.25 4.06 4.70
N CYS A 160 7.49 5.12 4.48
CA CYS A 160 8.01 6.42 4.09
C CYS A 160 7.66 7.42 5.20
N THR A 161 8.68 8.00 5.84
CA THR A 161 8.50 8.90 6.98
C THR A 161 9.00 10.32 6.67
N TYR A 162 8.37 11.32 7.28
CA TYR A 162 8.75 12.72 7.18
C TYR A 162 8.27 13.49 8.41
N HIS A 163 9.20 13.98 9.24
CA HIS A 163 8.91 14.70 10.49
C HIS A 163 7.94 13.94 11.42
N SER A 164 8.25 12.68 11.70
CA SER A 164 7.37 11.77 12.47
C SER A 164 7.97 11.38 13.84
N SER A 165 8.88 12.17 14.40
CA SER A 165 9.61 11.83 15.64
C SER A 165 8.70 11.43 16.82
N MET A 166 7.49 11.99 16.90
CA MET A 166 6.55 11.73 17.99
C MET A 166 5.81 10.39 17.91
N THR A 167 5.64 9.84 16.72
CA THR A 167 4.82 8.64 16.49
C THR A 167 5.63 7.43 16.04
N LEU A 168 6.76 7.69 15.39
CA LEU A 168 7.59 6.68 14.73
C LEU A 168 8.00 5.53 15.67
N GLY A 169 8.28 5.80 16.94
CA GLY A 169 8.65 4.77 17.91
C GLY A 169 7.59 3.69 18.07
N ASN A 170 6.32 4.05 18.16
CA ASN A 170 5.22 3.10 18.26
C ASN A 170 5.12 2.20 17.02
N ALA A 171 5.25 2.79 15.83
CA ALA A 171 5.23 2.05 14.57
C ALA A 171 6.37 1.01 14.51
N LEU A 172 7.59 1.43 14.82
CA LEU A 172 8.78 0.58 14.82
C LEU A 172 8.69 -0.54 15.86
N ASP A 173 8.24 -0.21 17.07
CA ASP A 173 8.08 -1.21 18.15
C ASP A 173 7.01 -2.24 17.80
N SER A 174 5.89 -1.84 17.19
CA SER A 174 4.86 -2.77 16.77
C SER A 174 5.36 -3.82 15.77
N ALA A 175 6.29 -3.45 14.87
CA ALA A 175 6.94 -4.38 13.98
C ALA A 175 7.98 -5.26 14.70
N ARG A 176 8.76 -4.69 15.62
CA ARG A 176 9.81 -5.42 16.36
C ARG A 176 9.27 -6.47 17.31
N HIS A 177 8.11 -6.22 17.92
CA HIS A 177 7.48 -7.15 18.88
C HIS A 177 6.73 -8.30 18.19
N GLN A 178 6.65 -8.34 16.87
CA GLN A 178 5.99 -9.43 16.16
C GLN A 178 6.59 -10.80 16.52
N THR A 179 5.73 -11.78 16.83
CA THR A 179 6.15 -13.17 17.09
C THR A 179 6.74 -13.84 15.87
N CYS A 180 6.19 -13.58 14.68
CA CYS A 180 6.83 -13.92 13.41
C CYS A 180 8.05 -13.05 13.19
N GLN A 181 9.25 -13.66 13.20
CA GLN A 181 10.52 -12.94 13.05
C GLN A 181 11.01 -12.81 11.60
N ASN A 182 10.23 -13.33 10.63
CA ASN A 182 10.65 -13.43 9.23
C ASN A 182 10.25 -12.20 8.41
N TRP A 183 10.71 -11.02 8.83
CA TRP A 183 10.44 -9.74 8.17
C TRP A 183 11.69 -8.88 8.08
N GLU A 184 11.66 -7.93 7.14
CA GLU A 184 12.50 -6.75 7.09
C GLU A 184 11.63 -5.50 7.09
N LEU A 185 12.15 -4.38 7.58
CA LEU A 185 11.51 -3.08 7.53
C LEU A 185 12.38 -2.13 6.70
N VAL A 186 11.88 -1.75 5.53
CA VAL A 186 12.56 -0.82 4.62
C VAL A 186 11.94 0.55 4.77
N ILE A 187 12.69 1.48 5.31
CA ILE A 187 12.23 2.84 5.63
C ILE A 187 12.91 3.84 4.70
N LEU A 188 12.16 4.77 4.16
CA LEU A 188 12.72 5.97 3.55
C LEU A 188 12.44 7.17 4.45
N ASP A 189 13.51 7.76 4.99
CA ASP A 189 13.43 9.11 5.56
C ASP A 189 13.40 10.12 4.42
N ASN A 190 12.30 10.83 4.30
CA ASN A 190 11.99 11.73 3.18
C ASN A 190 12.54 13.15 3.39
N GLY A 191 13.73 13.26 3.98
CA GLY A 191 14.41 14.54 4.22
C GLY A 191 13.97 15.25 5.50
N SER A 192 13.71 14.51 6.58
CA SER A 192 13.36 15.06 7.90
C SER A 192 14.44 15.98 8.45
N LYS A 193 14.04 16.97 9.24
CA LYS A 193 14.92 17.95 9.89
C LYS A 193 14.68 18.02 11.41
N ASP A 194 13.87 17.13 11.94
CA ASP A 194 13.57 16.96 13.36
C ASP A 194 14.25 15.70 13.93
N GLU A 195 13.89 15.28 15.13
CA GLU A 195 14.44 14.11 15.82
C GLU A 195 14.12 12.77 15.14
N THR A 196 13.35 12.75 14.04
CA THR A 196 13.04 11.55 13.27
C THR A 196 14.32 10.80 12.88
N ILE A 197 15.36 11.52 12.43
CA ILE A 197 16.64 10.92 12.03
C ILE A 197 17.32 10.22 13.21
N THR A 198 17.31 10.82 14.40
CA THR A 198 17.89 10.24 15.61
C THR A 198 17.20 8.95 16.00
N VAL A 199 15.86 8.94 15.96
CA VAL A 199 15.04 7.74 16.22
C VAL A 199 15.40 6.63 15.23
N LEU A 200 15.41 6.93 13.94
CA LEU A 200 15.73 5.94 12.89
C LEU A 200 17.11 5.32 13.09
N GLN A 201 18.15 6.14 13.35
CA GLN A 201 19.52 5.67 13.58
C GLN A 201 19.62 4.75 14.81
N GLU A 202 18.86 5.04 15.87
CA GLU A 202 18.82 4.17 17.05
C GLU A 202 18.22 2.81 16.71
N TYR A 203 17.05 2.78 16.02
CA TYR A 203 16.40 1.52 15.67
C TYR A 203 17.20 0.70 14.65
N GLU A 204 17.83 1.33 13.66
CA GLU A 204 18.72 0.64 12.71
C GLU A 204 19.95 0.01 13.42
N ARG A 205 20.44 0.65 14.50
CA ARG A 205 21.55 0.14 15.30
C ARG A 205 21.17 -1.08 16.15
N ILE A 206 19.96 -1.13 16.69
CA ILE A 206 19.52 -2.18 17.63
C ILE A 206 18.82 -3.37 16.96
N ASP A 207 18.38 -3.21 15.69
CA ASP A 207 17.71 -4.29 14.94
C ASP A 207 18.19 -4.30 13.49
N GLU A 208 18.96 -5.31 13.11
CA GLU A 208 19.54 -5.45 11.78
C GLU A 208 18.52 -5.73 10.66
N ARG A 209 17.23 -5.98 10.99
CA ARG A 209 16.15 -6.13 10.02
C ARG A 209 15.61 -4.77 9.55
N ILE A 210 15.99 -3.68 10.20
CA ILE A 210 15.57 -2.32 9.87
C ILE A 210 16.62 -1.69 8.96
N HIS A 211 16.20 -1.24 7.79
CA HIS A 211 17.06 -0.66 6.76
C HIS A 211 16.53 0.72 6.37
N VAL A 212 17.33 1.76 6.59
CA VAL A 212 16.92 3.14 6.36
C VAL A 212 17.60 3.73 5.12
N ILE A 213 16.80 4.35 4.25
CA ILE A 213 17.25 5.13 3.09
C ILE A 213 17.09 6.61 3.47
N TYR A 214 18.18 7.32 3.70
CA TYR A 214 18.16 8.74 4.04
C TYR A 214 18.15 9.60 2.77
N ARG A 215 17.28 10.61 2.72
CA ARG A 215 17.21 11.60 1.64
C ARG A 215 17.49 13.00 2.18
N ASP A 216 18.02 13.85 1.32
CA ASP A 216 18.27 15.26 1.67
C ASP A 216 17.02 16.13 1.51
N SER A 217 16.05 15.69 0.71
CA SER A 217 14.82 16.42 0.39
C SER A 217 13.64 15.48 0.21
N ASN A 218 12.44 16.01 0.46
CA ASN A 218 11.18 15.30 0.30
C ASN A 218 10.86 15.04 -1.18
N VAL A 219 10.70 13.78 -1.55
CA VAL A 219 10.35 13.32 -2.91
C VAL A 219 8.87 12.92 -3.03
N GLY A 220 8.10 13.10 -1.96
CA GLY A 220 6.71 12.65 -1.84
C GLY A 220 6.60 11.18 -1.42
N TRP A 221 5.48 10.87 -0.77
CA TRP A 221 5.25 9.52 -0.21
C TRP A 221 5.34 8.41 -1.26
N ARG A 222 4.69 8.57 -2.41
CA ARG A 222 4.63 7.56 -3.48
C ARG A 222 6.00 7.19 -4.02
N LYS A 223 6.82 8.20 -4.35
CA LYS A 223 8.20 7.95 -4.81
C LYS A 223 9.03 7.33 -3.69
N GLY A 224 8.79 7.74 -2.45
CA GLY A 224 9.43 7.14 -1.28
C GLY A 224 9.12 5.65 -1.15
N ILE A 225 7.86 5.25 -1.26
CA ILE A 225 7.43 3.84 -1.22
C ILE A 225 7.98 3.04 -2.42
N SER A 226 7.96 3.60 -3.64
CA SER A 226 8.58 2.97 -4.80
C SER A 226 10.07 2.66 -4.56
N LEU A 227 10.82 3.60 -3.97
CA LEU A 227 12.23 3.38 -3.61
C LEU A 227 12.42 2.32 -2.51
N CYS A 228 11.48 2.23 -1.55
CA CYS A 228 11.48 1.14 -0.58
C CYS A 228 11.22 -0.21 -1.27
N LEU A 229 10.25 -0.29 -2.18
CA LEU A 229 9.91 -1.50 -2.91
C LEU A 229 11.07 -1.99 -3.79
N GLU A 230 11.84 -1.08 -4.41
CA GLU A 230 13.06 -1.43 -5.15
C GLU A 230 14.12 -2.13 -4.27
N LYS A 231 14.15 -1.86 -2.98
CA LYS A 231 15.08 -2.45 -2.00
C LYS A 231 14.51 -3.67 -1.29
N ALA A 232 13.21 -3.87 -1.37
CA ALA A 232 12.52 -4.98 -0.74
C ALA A 232 13.02 -6.33 -1.23
N SER A 233 13.32 -7.23 -0.30
CA SER A 233 13.80 -8.59 -0.57
C SER A 233 12.83 -9.68 -0.10
N GLY A 234 11.74 -9.28 0.58
CA GLY A 234 10.68 -10.17 1.04
C GLY A 234 9.85 -10.76 -0.09
N GLN A 235 9.03 -11.73 0.26
CA GLN A 235 8.08 -12.34 -0.66
C GLN A 235 6.79 -11.51 -0.76
N TYR A 236 6.32 -11.00 0.37
CA TYR A 236 5.15 -10.13 0.46
C TYR A 236 5.56 -8.75 0.96
N MET A 237 4.97 -7.71 0.39
CA MET A 237 5.08 -6.37 0.93
C MET A 237 3.81 -5.98 1.68
N MET A 238 3.94 -5.08 2.64
CA MET A 238 2.87 -4.30 3.25
C MET A 238 3.34 -2.88 3.53
N PHE A 239 2.40 -1.94 3.62
CA PHE A 239 2.70 -0.58 4.05
C PHE A 239 2.50 -0.44 5.56
N LEU A 240 3.40 0.30 6.22
CA LEU A 240 3.23 0.74 7.60
C LEU A 240 3.44 2.25 7.67
N GLY A 241 2.42 2.99 8.09
CA GLY A 241 2.51 4.42 8.35
C GLY A 241 3.44 4.70 9.53
N ALA A 242 4.19 5.79 9.48
CA ALA A 242 5.06 6.21 10.58
C ALA A 242 4.28 6.68 11.82
N ASP A 243 2.99 6.83 11.71
CA ASP A 243 2.04 7.22 12.74
C ASP A 243 1.06 6.11 13.12
N ASP A 244 1.09 4.96 12.41
CA ASP A 244 0.22 3.81 12.62
C ASP A 244 0.94 2.66 13.33
N TYR A 245 0.27 1.53 13.58
CA TYR A 245 0.90 0.36 14.18
C TYR A 245 0.16 -0.95 13.84
N LEU A 246 0.87 -2.08 13.93
CA LEU A 246 0.30 -3.43 13.82
C LEU A 246 -0.54 -3.72 15.06
N ALA A 247 -1.72 -4.33 14.85
CA ALA A 247 -2.75 -4.43 15.88
C ALA A 247 -2.38 -5.34 17.06
N SER A 248 -1.52 -6.33 16.85
CA SER A 248 -1.04 -7.26 17.87
C SER A 248 0.36 -7.77 17.56
N ASP A 249 1.01 -8.41 18.53
CA ASP A 249 2.30 -9.08 18.32
C ASP A 249 2.16 -10.35 17.45
N GLU A 250 0.95 -10.87 17.25
CA GLU A 250 0.65 -12.04 16.44
C GLU A 250 0.27 -11.72 14.99
N THR A 251 0.09 -10.45 14.63
CA THR A 251 -0.39 -10.01 13.31
C THR A 251 0.34 -10.70 12.15
N LEU A 252 1.66 -10.64 12.10
CA LEU A 252 2.42 -11.27 11.02
C LEU A 252 2.37 -12.80 11.06
N GLN A 253 2.21 -13.41 12.24
CA GLN A 253 2.07 -14.86 12.36
C GLN A 253 0.72 -15.33 11.80
N GLU A 254 -0.36 -14.65 12.13
CA GLU A 254 -1.71 -14.98 11.64
C GLU A 254 -1.81 -14.84 10.12
N VAL A 255 -1.22 -13.79 9.56
CA VAL A 255 -1.11 -13.62 8.10
C VAL A 255 -0.23 -14.70 7.47
N THR A 256 0.87 -15.11 8.15
CA THR A 256 1.74 -16.19 7.67
C THR A 256 0.99 -17.52 7.56
N ASP A 257 0.11 -17.82 8.51
CA ASP A 257 -0.66 -19.06 8.51
C ASP A 257 -1.63 -19.11 7.32
N GLU A 258 -2.25 -17.98 6.96
CA GLU A 258 -3.09 -17.88 5.76
C GLU A 258 -2.28 -17.96 4.46
N ILE A 259 -1.09 -17.33 4.41
CA ILE A 259 -0.18 -17.43 3.25
C ILE A 259 0.23 -18.89 3.01
N ARG A 260 0.63 -19.62 4.07
CA ARG A 260 1.04 -21.03 3.98
C ARG A 260 -0.07 -21.95 3.51
N LYS A 261 -1.29 -21.69 3.98
CA LYS A 261 -2.46 -22.51 3.67
C LYS A 261 -2.98 -22.29 2.25
N ASN A 262 -2.97 -21.05 1.77
CA ASN A 262 -3.71 -20.65 0.58
C ASN A 262 -2.82 -20.16 -0.57
N HIS A 263 -1.55 -19.77 -0.31
CA HIS A 263 -0.61 -19.21 -1.29
C HIS A 263 -1.23 -18.06 -2.13
N PRO A 264 -1.82 -17.04 -1.50
CA PRO A 264 -2.52 -15.99 -2.21
C PRO A 264 -1.56 -14.99 -2.88
N ASP A 265 -2.04 -14.27 -3.88
CA ASP A 265 -1.37 -13.09 -4.40
C ASP A 265 -1.53 -11.90 -3.45
N ILE A 266 -2.69 -11.83 -2.77
CA ILE A 266 -3.04 -10.75 -1.84
C ILE A 266 -3.72 -11.34 -0.60
N VAL A 267 -3.30 -10.88 0.58
CA VAL A 267 -4.07 -11.01 1.82
C VAL A 267 -4.61 -9.63 2.19
N TRP A 268 -5.92 -9.54 2.43
CA TRP A 268 -6.59 -8.33 2.89
C TRP A 268 -7.09 -8.53 4.31
N THR A 269 -6.79 -7.58 5.20
CA THR A 269 -7.14 -7.65 6.62
C THR A 269 -8.10 -6.51 7.00
N GLY A 270 -8.66 -6.57 8.19
CA GLY A 270 -9.38 -5.46 8.78
C GLY A 270 -8.44 -4.43 9.42
N CYS A 271 -9.01 -3.26 9.74
CA CYS A 271 -8.30 -2.19 10.43
C CYS A 271 -9.12 -1.61 11.59
N GLY A 272 -8.41 -1.02 12.55
CA GLY A 272 -8.96 -0.18 13.61
C GLY A 272 -8.59 1.28 13.40
N PHE A 273 -9.39 2.18 13.96
CA PHE A 273 -9.11 3.60 14.03
C PHE A 273 -8.92 3.99 15.48
N ALA A 274 -7.73 4.45 15.83
CA ALA A 274 -7.38 4.87 17.17
C ALA A 274 -7.31 6.39 17.30
N VAL A 275 -7.84 6.91 18.40
CA VAL A 275 -7.74 8.31 18.80
C VAL A 275 -6.87 8.43 20.04
N TRP A 276 -6.17 9.56 20.16
CA TRP A 276 -5.36 9.84 21.35
C TRP A 276 -6.23 10.43 22.45
N GLU A 277 -6.43 9.70 23.56
CA GLU A 277 -7.22 10.10 24.70
C GLU A 277 -6.50 9.72 26.00
N ASP A 278 -6.48 10.64 26.98
CA ASP A 278 -5.92 10.42 28.34
C ASP A 278 -4.48 9.88 28.34
N GLY A 279 -3.65 10.26 27.39
CA GLY A 279 -2.25 9.85 27.31
C GLY A 279 -2.01 8.47 26.66
N ALA A 280 -3.02 7.88 26.00
CA ALA A 280 -2.91 6.62 25.28
C ALA A 280 -3.77 6.61 24.00
N TYR A 281 -3.42 5.76 23.04
CA TYR A 281 -4.28 5.46 21.90
C TYR A 281 -5.40 4.50 22.32
N ARG A 282 -6.64 4.84 21.96
CA ARG A 282 -7.82 3.98 22.14
C ARG A 282 -8.50 3.74 20.81
N ILE A 283 -8.85 2.49 20.52
CA ILE A 283 -9.56 2.13 19.30
C ILE A 283 -11.01 2.62 19.42
N ALA A 284 -11.36 3.61 18.59
CA ALA A 284 -12.69 4.20 18.53
C ALA A 284 -13.62 3.46 17.56
N GLU A 285 -13.09 2.90 16.48
CA GLU A 285 -13.85 2.20 15.46
C GLU A 285 -13.03 1.04 14.89
N GLN A 286 -13.70 -0.03 14.44
CA GLN A 286 -13.09 -1.16 13.75
C GLN A 286 -13.84 -1.43 12.44
N LYS A 287 -13.10 -1.76 11.39
CA LYS A 287 -13.60 -2.21 10.09
C LYS A 287 -13.03 -3.58 9.77
N ILE A 288 -13.80 -4.60 10.09
CA ILE A 288 -13.38 -6.00 9.93
C ILE A 288 -14.25 -6.63 8.84
N PRO A 289 -13.66 -7.09 7.73
CA PRO A 289 -14.39 -7.81 6.68
C PRO A 289 -14.71 -9.24 7.13
N PRO A 290 -15.71 -9.90 6.53
CA PRO A 290 -15.91 -11.32 6.75
C PRO A 290 -14.80 -12.14 6.09
N TYR A 291 -14.40 -13.26 6.73
CA TYR A 291 -13.41 -14.18 6.14
C TYR A 291 -13.90 -14.74 4.80
N ARG A 292 -13.05 -14.64 3.77
CA ARG A 292 -13.32 -15.20 2.45
C ARG A 292 -12.03 -15.50 1.67
N ILE A 293 -12.11 -16.52 0.81
CA ILE A 293 -11.09 -16.82 -0.19
C ILE A 293 -11.73 -16.56 -1.57
N TYR A 294 -11.04 -15.77 -2.37
CA TYR A 294 -11.45 -15.41 -3.73
C TYR A 294 -10.50 -16.04 -4.73
N GLU A 295 -11.07 -16.77 -5.65
CA GLU A 295 -10.45 -17.21 -6.88
C GLU A 295 -10.82 -16.22 -8.01
N GLN A 296 -10.31 -16.41 -9.21
CA GLN A 296 -10.24 -15.41 -10.26
C GLN A 296 -11.58 -14.76 -10.71
N GLU A 297 -12.72 -15.42 -10.60
CA GLU A 297 -13.95 -15.02 -11.30
C GLU A 297 -14.85 -14.03 -10.54
N ASP A 298 -14.87 -14.04 -9.21
CA ASP A 298 -15.82 -13.25 -8.40
C ASP A 298 -15.19 -12.07 -7.64
N LYS A 299 -13.88 -11.88 -7.74
CA LYS A 299 -13.13 -10.96 -6.86
C LYS A 299 -13.52 -9.48 -6.99
N LEU A 300 -13.88 -9.02 -8.20
CA LEU A 300 -14.19 -7.61 -8.39
C LEU A 300 -15.56 -7.23 -7.85
N GLN A 301 -16.57 -8.11 -8.01
CA GLN A 301 -17.88 -7.90 -7.38
C GLN A 301 -17.75 -7.81 -5.87
N ILE A 302 -16.97 -8.71 -5.30
CA ILE A 302 -16.77 -8.81 -3.87
C ILE A 302 -15.90 -7.67 -3.36
N PHE A 303 -14.91 -7.24 -4.12
CA PHE A 303 -14.16 -6.03 -3.82
C PHE A 303 -15.09 -4.81 -3.73
N ALA A 304 -16.00 -4.65 -4.69
CA ALA A 304 -17.01 -3.59 -4.66
C ALA A 304 -17.93 -3.67 -3.43
N GLU A 305 -18.38 -4.87 -3.05
CA GLU A 305 -19.17 -5.09 -1.83
C GLU A 305 -18.36 -4.76 -0.56
N LEU A 306 -17.08 -5.13 -0.52
CA LEU A 306 -16.21 -4.84 0.62
C LEU A 306 -15.91 -3.35 0.75
N MET A 307 -15.70 -2.64 -0.36
CA MET A 307 -15.47 -1.18 -0.35
C MET A 307 -16.62 -0.41 0.31
N GLN A 308 -17.85 -0.91 0.21
CA GLN A 308 -19.02 -0.30 0.83
C GLN A 308 -19.12 -0.56 2.35
N LYS A 309 -18.62 -1.69 2.82
CA LYS A 309 -18.74 -2.16 4.20
C LYS A 309 -17.50 -1.92 5.04
N VAL A 310 -16.35 -1.95 4.40
CA VAL A 310 -15.02 -1.84 5.04
C VAL A 310 -14.31 -0.62 4.50
N TYR A 311 -13.59 0.09 5.36
CA TYR A 311 -12.73 1.18 4.92
C TYR A 311 -11.65 0.62 3.97
N TYR A 312 -11.64 1.07 2.71
CA TYR A 312 -10.63 0.66 1.75
C TYR A 312 -9.43 1.57 1.82
N ASN A 313 -8.29 1.00 2.17
CA ASN A 313 -7.00 1.66 2.20
C ASN A 313 -5.91 0.64 1.81
N SER A 314 -4.84 1.10 1.22
CA SER A 314 -3.71 0.26 0.80
C SER A 314 -2.96 -0.43 1.95
N VAL A 315 -2.96 0.18 3.14
CA VAL A 315 -2.23 -0.32 4.32
C VAL A 315 -2.74 -1.64 4.88
N MET A 316 -3.94 -2.07 4.50
CA MET A 316 -4.57 -3.32 4.97
C MET A 316 -4.20 -4.54 4.13
N HIS A 317 -3.24 -4.43 3.23
CA HIS A 317 -2.95 -5.48 2.26
C HIS A 317 -1.52 -5.97 2.37
N TYR A 318 -1.38 -7.29 2.28
CA TYR A 318 -0.11 -7.97 2.07
C TYR A 318 -0.10 -8.48 0.64
N VAL A 319 0.83 -7.99 -0.18
CA VAL A 319 0.85 -8.26 -1.62
C VAL A 319 2.14 -8.95 -2.01
N ARG A 320 2.04 -10.03 -2.77
CA ARG A 320 3.21 -10.79 -3.23
C ARG A 320 4.06 -9.95 -4.20
N ILE A 321 5.33 -9.75 -3.87
CA ILE A 321 6.21 -8.82 -4.61
C ILE A 321 6.48 -9.30 -6.05
N ASP A 322 6.66 -10.61 -6.26
CA ASP A 322 6.89 -11.12 -7.62
C ASP A 322 5.64 -10.97 -8.50
N PHE A 323 4.45 -11.05 -7.92
CA PHE A 323 3.20 -10.73 -8.59
C PHE A 323 3.16 -9.25 -9.02
N LEU A 324 3.53 -8.30 -8.15
CA LEU A 324 3.63 -6.88 -8.51
C LEU A 324 4.63 -6.66 -9.66
N LYS A 325 5.80 -7.29 -9.59
CA LYS A 325 6.82 -7.21 -10.64
C LYS A 325 6.35 -7.79 -11.98
N GLN A 326 5.62 -8.90 -11.95
CA GLN A 326 5.07 -9.54 -13.14
C GLN A 326 4.16 -8.59 -13.94
N TYR A 327 3.40 -7.75 -13.25
CA TYR A 327 2.45 -6.82 -13.85
C TYR A 327 2.95 -5.37 -13.91
N GLY A 328 4.16 -5.08 -13.41
CA GLY A 328 4.75 -3.75 -13.42
C GLY A 328 4.04 -2.76 -12.50
N ILE A 329 3.48 -3.23 -11.38
CA ILE A 329 2.78 -2.39 -10.39
C ILE A 329 3.81 -1.91 -9.37
N ASP A 330 4.07 -0.59 -9.29
CA ASP A 330 5.06 0.00 -8.39
C ASP A 330 4.55 1.13 -7.47
N PHE A 331 3.26 1.44 -7.50
CA PHE A 331 2.57 2.47 -6.70
C PHE A 331 3.02 3.93 -6.96
N TYR A 332 3.93 4.18 -7.93
CA TYR A 332 4.41 5.52 -8.25
C TYR A 332 3.98 5.98 -9.65
N GLU A 333 4.41 5.29 -10.69
CA GLU A 333 4.02 5.60 -12.07
C GLU A 333 3.57 4.31 -12.80
N PRO A 334 2.50 4.33 -13.56
CA PRO A 334 1.68 5.49 -13.96
C PRO A 334 0.65 5.93 -12.91
N TYR A 335 0.66 5.37 -11.71
CA TYR A 335 -0.35 5.56 -10.68
C TYR A 335 -0.17 6.87 -9.91
N TYR A 336 -1.28 7.44 -9.44
CA TYR A 336 -1.32 8.66 -8.66
C TYR A 336 -1.60 8.46 -7.18
N GLY A 337 -1.78 7.22 -6.76
CA GLY A 337 -2.00 6.83 -5.38
C GLY A 337 -1.80 5.35 -5.16
N ASP A 338 -1.70 5.01 -3.91
CA ASP A 338 -1.62 3.64 -3.42
C ASP A 338 -2.90 2.85 -3.72
N CYS A 339 -4.06 3.52 -3.68
CA CYS A 339 -5.35 2.90 -3.96
C CYS A 339 -5.49 2.43 -5.41
N GLU A 340 -4.96 3.17 -6.39
CA GLU A 340 -5.02 2.76 -7.81
C GLU A 340 -4.14 1.54 -8.07
N GLY A 341 -2.91 1.56 -7.58
CA GLY A 341 -2.01 0.42 -7.69
C GLY A 341 -2.59 -0.81 -6.99
N MET A 342 -3.22 -0.64 -5.83
CA MET A 342 -3.88 -1.73 -5.12
C MET A 342 -5.13 -2.23 -5.86
N THR A 343 -5.93 -1.34 -6.44
CA THR A 343 -7.08 -1.71 -7.28
C THR A 343 -6.64 -2.54 -8.48
N GLU A 344 -5.55 -2.17 -9.16
CA GLU A 344 -4.99 -2.97 -10.24
C GLU A 344 -4.48 -4.32 -9.72
N ALA A 345 -3.77 -4.35 -8.60
CA ALA A 345 -3.31 -5.58 -7.98
C ALA A 345 -4.49 -6.53 -7.71
N ILE A 346 -5.57 -6.04 -7.10
CA ILE A 346 -6.77 -6.84 -6.84
C ILE A 346 -7.41 -7.33 -8.15
N ALA A 347 -7.50 -6.47 -9.17
CA ALA A 347 -8.07 -6.84 -10.47
C ALA A 347 -7.29 -7.98 -11.15
N ARG A 348 -5.98 -8.04 -10.97
CA ARG A 348 -5.09 -9.05 -11.58
C ARG A 348 -4.82 -10.27 -10.73
N ALA A 349 -5.05 -10.21 -9.43
CA ALA A 349 -4.76 -11.32 -8.51
C ALA A 349 -5.47 -12.61 -8.95
N GLY A 350 -4.78 -13.73 -8.97
CA GLY A 350 -5.37 -15.04 -9.19
C GLY A 350 -6.12 -15.54 -7.96
N LYS A 351 -5.55 -15.31 -6.78
CA LYS A 351 -6.14 -15.68 -5.49
C LYS A 351 -5.98 -14.56 -4.48
N MET A 352 -7.04 -14.26 -3.73
CA MET A 352 -7.02 -13.33 -2.62
C MET A 352 -7.66 -13.96 -1.38
N VAL A 353 -7.05 -13.76 -0.22
CA VAL A 353 -7.61 -14.13 1.09
C VAL A 353 -8.01 -12.86 1.82
N VAL A 354 -9.25 -12.79 2.28
CA VAL A 354 -9.74 -11.73 3.17
C VAL A 354 -9.88 -12.33 4.57
N MET A 355 -9.19 -11.73 5.55
CA MET A 355 -9.20 -12.17 6.94
C MET A 355 -10.25 -11.39 7.74
N ASP A 356 -10.99 -12.07 8.60
CA ASP A 356 -11.98 -11.49 9.53
C ASP A 356 -11.34 -11.00 10.83
N ARG A 357 -10.19 -10.33 10.70
CA ARG A 357 -9.38 -9.85 11.82
C ARG A 357 -8.86 -8.43 11.58
N MET A 358 -8.68 -7.71 12.68
CA MET A 358 -8.04 -6.41 12.69
C MET A 358 -6.53 -6.59 12.86
N GLU A 359 -5.78 -6.34 11.79
CA GLU A 359 -4.32 -6.52 11.78
C GLU A 359 -3.56 -5.19 11.71
N TYR A 360 -4.26 -4.10 11.49
CA TYR A 360 -3.69 -2.77 11.33
C TYR A 360 -4.48 -1.72 12.12
N VAL A 361 -3.80 -0.78 12.73
CA VAL A 361 -4.44 0.34 13.44
C VAL A 361 -3.96 1.66 12.85
N LEU A 362 -4.92 2.38 12.27
CA LEU A 362 -4.72 3.76 11.83
C LEU A 362 -4.91 4.69 13.03
N THR A 363 -3.97 5.61 13.24
CA THR A 363 -4.12 6.63 14.26
C THR A 363 -4.61 7.93 13.66
N THR A 364 -5.46 8.64 14.39
CA THR A 364 -5.88 9.99 14.01
C THR A 364 -5.17 11.00 14.91
N ASN A 365 -4.32 11.81 14.29
CA ASN A 365 -3.69 12.94 14.97
C ASN A 365 -3.73 14.19 14.06
N THR A 366 -3.64 15.37 14.66
CA THR A 366 -3.73 16.65 13.95
C THR A 366 -2.54 16.96 13.02
N SER A 367 -1.49 16.14 13.07
CA SER A 367 -0.27 16.32 12.26
C SER A 367 -0.22 15.42 11.03
N GLN A 368 -1.20 14.54 10.84
CA GLN A 368 -1.22 13.58 9.72
C GLN A 368 -1.34 14.25 8.35
N THR A 369 -0.62 13.69 7.38
CA THR A 369 -0.70 14.13 5.98
C THR A 369 -2.10 13.94 5.40
N ALA A 370 -2.82 12.89 5.84
CA ALA A 370 -4.20 12.61 5.41
C ALA A 370 -5.21 13.67 5.86
N THR A 371 -4.90 14.44 6.91
CA THR A 371 -5.72 15.56 7.37
C THR A 371 -5.36 16.88 6.69
N ARG A 372 -4.26 16.91 5.91
CA ARG A 372 -3.83 18.08 5.16
C ARG A 372 -4.23 17.92 3.71
N VAL A 373 -4.97 18.88 3.20
CA VAL A 373 -5.41 18.88 1.82
C VAL A 373 -4.21 19.14 0.91
N CYS A 374 -3.85 18.14 0.11
CA CYS A 374 -2.77 18.24 -0.86
C CYS A 374 -3.28 18.76 -2.21
N PHE A 375 -2.69 19.85 -2.69
CA PHE A 375 -3.12 20.54 -3.91
C PHE A 375 -2.62 19.89 -5.21
N ASP A 376 -1.60 19.06 -5.16
CA ASP A 376 -0.97 18.48 -6.36
C ASP A 376 -1.52 17.10 -6.73
N TYR A 377 -2.72 16.78 -6.26
CA TYR A 377 -3.44 15.60 -6.71
C TYR A 377 -3.89 15.82 -8.16
N ASP A 378 -3.33 15.06 -9.09
CA ASP A 378 -3.84 15.03 -10.46
C ASP A 378 -5.08 14.13 -10.51
N THR A 379 -6.19 14.70 -10.06
CA THR A 379 -7.48 14.05 -9.89
C THR A 379 -7.99 13.40 -11.18
N GLU A 380 -7.77 14.07 -12.30
CA GLU A 380 -8.18 13.55 -13.61
C GLU A 380 -7.34 12.34 -14.03
N ARG A 381 -6.03 12.37 -13.77
CA ARG A 381 -5.15 11.26 -14.11
C ARG A 381 -5.41 10.06 -13.19
N GLN A 382 -5.68 10.30 -11.91
CA GLN A 382 -6.14 9.27 -10.99
C GLN A 382 -7.39 8.55 -11.52
N TRP A 383 -8.40 9.31 -11.89
CA TRP A 383 -9.62 8.77 -12.46
C TRP A 383 -9.37 7.96 -13.75
N LYS A 384 -8.59 8.51 -14.67
CA LYS A 384 -8.22 7.83 -15.92
C LYS A 384 -7.43 6.55 -15.67
N SER A 385 -6.51 6.56 -14.72
CA SER A 385 -5.72 5.38 -14.36
C SER A 385 -6.60 4.23 -13.88
N ILE A 386 -7.50 4.48 -12.93
CA ILE A 386 -8.42 3.45 -12.42
C ILE A 386 -9.30 2.87 -13.53
N ARG A 387 -9.80 3.71 -14.43
CA ARG A 387 -10.59 3.23 -15.55
C ARG A 387 -9.83 2.29 -16.48
N GLN A 388 -8.55 2.56 -16.72
CA GLN A 388 -7.71 1.76 -17.59
C GLN A 388 -7.38 0.39 -17.00
N VAL A 389 -7.21 0.29 -15.67
CA VAL A 389 -6.84 -0.96 -15.02
C VAL A 389 -8.02 -1.91 -14.84
N LEU A 390 -9.27 -1.41 -14.90
CA LEU A 390 -10.47 -2.24 -14.80
C LEU A 390 -10.92 -2.70 -16.19
N PRO A 391 -10.93 -4.02 -16.47
CA PRO A 391 -11.41 -4.58 -17.74
C PRO A 391 -12.85 -4.14 -18.08
N GLU A 392 -13.16 -3.93 -19.37
CA GLU A 392 -14.44 -3.36 -19.78
C GLU A 392 -15.67 -4.21 -19.45
N ASN A 393 -15.53 -5.52 -19.45
CA ASN A 393 -16.64 -6.48 -19.25
C ASN A 393 -16.60 -7.12 -17.86
N THR A 394 -16.04 -6.46 -16.85
CA THR A 394 -15.90 -7.04 -15.52
C THR A 394 -17.13 -6.77 -14.67
N GLU A 395 -17.71 -7.81 -14.10
CA GLU A 395 -18.75 -7.73 -13.09
C GLU A 395 -18.21 -6.95 -11.85
N GLY A 396 -19.00 -6.03 -11.32
CA GLY A 396 -18.55 -5.14 -10.23
C GLY A 396 -17.76 -3.89 -10.65
N LYS A 397 -17.45 -3.71 -11.92
CA LYS A 397 -16.76 -2.51 -12.43
C LYS A 397 -17.55 -1.23 -12.14
N GLN A 398 -18.86 -1.28 -12.33
CA GLN A 398 -19.74 -0.13 -12.13
C GLN A 398 -19.72 0.34 -10.66
N GLU A 399 -19.80 -0.58 -9.73
CA GLU A 399 -19.78 -0.31 -8.28
C GLU A 399 -18.43 0.27 -7.86
N ILE A 400 -17.32 -0.28 -8.38
CA ILE A 400 -15.96 0.24 -8.10
C ILE A 400 -15.82 1.65 -8.67
N LEU A 401 -16.21 1.88 -9.92
CA LEU A 401 -16.13 3.21 -10.54
C LEU A 401 -17.03 4.22 -9.83
N SER A 402 -18.23 3.81 -9.40
CA SER A 402 -19.13 4.66 -8.62
C SER A 402 -18.50 5.08 -7.28
N TYR A 403 -17.94 4.14 -6.54
CA TYR A 403 -17.28 4.42 -5.27
C TYR A 403 -16.07 5.35 -5.46
N VAL A 404 -15.18 5.05 -6.40
CA VAL A 404 -13.97 5.83 -6.64
C VAL A 404 -14.31 7.23 -7.14
N ALA A 405 -15.27 7.36 -8.07
CA ALA A 405 -15.75 8.66 -8.54
C ALA A 405 -16.29 9.49 -7.38
N GLY A 406 -17.09 8.90 -6.50
CA GLY A 406 -17.59 9.55 -5.29
C GLY A 406 -16.46 10.07 -4.40
N ARG A 407 -15.48 9.23 -4.12
CA ARG A 407 -14.30 9.59 -3.29
C ARG A 407 -13.48 10.74 -3.89
N VAL A 408 -13.25 10.70 -5.19
CA VAL A 408 -12.50 11.76 -5.90
C VAL A 408 -13.26 13.08 -5.84
N LEU A 409 -14.56 13.06 -6.06
CA LEU A 409 -15.41 14.25 -5.96
C LEU A 409 -15.44 14.82 -4.52
N ASP A 410 -15.53 13.96 -3.51
CA ASP A 410 -15.49 14.36 -2.11
C ASP A 410 -14.16 15.03 -1.73
N ASN A 411 -13.04 14.53 -2.25
CA ASN A 411 -11.74 15.17 -2.09
C ASN A 411 -11.68 16.57 -2.71
N LEU A 412 -12.24 16.76 -3.90
CA LEU A 412 -12.32 18.08 -4.54
C LEU A 412 -13.14 19.08 -3.69
N VAL A 413 -14.25 18.62 -3.13
CA VAL A 413 -15.07 19.42 -2.21
C VAL A 413 -14.26 19.79 -0.96
N ALA A 414 -13.56 18.84 -0.35
CA ALA A 414 -12.71 19.08 0.82
C ALA A 414 -11.59 20.11 0.51
N ILE A 415 -10.93 20.01 -0.65
CA ILE A 415 -9.94 20.99 -1.11
C ILE A 415 -10.54 22.39 -1.17
N CYS A 416 -11.70 22.53 -1.81
CA CYS A 416 -12.37 23.82 -1.91
C CYS A 416 -12.75 24.38 -0.52
N GLN A 417 -13.22 23.55 0.39
CA GLN A 417 -13.54 23.94 1.77
C GLN A 417 -12.29 24.46 2.49
N SER A 418 -11.17 23.73 2.44
CA SER A 418 -9.91 24.16 3.06
C SER A 418 -9.38 25.47 2.52
N ILE A 419 -9.50 25.71 1.19
CA ILE A 419 -9.14 27.00 0.60
C ILE A 419 -9.95 28.14 1.24
N VAL A 420 -11.21 27.90 1.43
CA VAL A 420 -12.12 28.91 1.94
C VAL A 420 -11.90 29.19 3.42
N LEU A 421 -11.62 28.14 4.20
CA LEU A 421 -11.30 28.27 5.62
C LEU A 421 -9.95 28.96 5.86
N GLY A 422 -9.14 29.16 4.80
CA GLY A 422 -7.79 29.69 4.95
C GLY A 422 -6.83 28.69 5.60
N GLU A 423 -7.18 27.39 5.56
CA GLU A 423 -6.31 26.37 6.10
C GLU A 423 -4.99 26.31 5.34
N PRO A 424 -3.88 25.98 6.01
CA PRO A 424 -2.60 25.82 5.35
C PRO A 424 -2.69 24.65 4.34
N LEU A 425 -2.45 24.96 3.07
CA LEU A 425 -2.40 23.99 2.00
C LEU A 425 -0.94 23.67 1.69
N THR A 426 -0.67 22.43 1.38
CA THR A 426 0.66 21.97 1.00
C THR A 426 0.64 21.37 -0.40
N ASP A 427 1.80 21.38 -1.08
CA ASP A 427 2.02 20.54 -2.25
C ASP A 427 2.25 19.07 -1.85
N ARG A 428 2.45 18.20 -2.85
CA ARG A 428 2.76 16.77 -2.63
C ARG A 428 4.04 16.51 -1.81
N TYR A 429 4.90 17.51 -1.67
CA TYR A 429 6.16 17.45 -0.93
C TYR A 429 6.05 18.09 0.45
N MET A 430 4.82 18.37 0.90
CA MET A 430 4.53 19.03 2.16
C MET A 430 5.04 20.48 2.27
N ASN A 431 5.40 21.13 1.15
CA ASN A 431 5.76 22.54 1.16
C ASN A 431 4.50 23.39 1.27
N PRO A 432 4.50 24.44 2.13
CA PRO A 432 3.38 25.37 2.21
C PRO A 432 3.12 26.06 0.87
N ILE A 433 1.86 26.14 0.46
CA ILE A 433 1.46 26.89 -0.73
C ILE A 433 1.08 28.30 -0.30
N GLU A 434 2.05 29.20 -0.33
CA GLU A 434 1.86 30.64 -0.08
C GLU A 434 1.35 31.34 -1.32
N ARG A 435 0.08 31.11 -1.67
CA ARG A 435 -0.54 31.74 -2.83
C ARG A 435 -1.87 32.37 -2.46
N GLY A 436 -2.24 33.42 -3.22
CA GLY A 436 -3.51 34.09 -3.03
C GLY A 436 -4.70 33.17 -3.27
N PHE A 437 -5.81 33.49 -2.63
CA PHE A 437 -7.05 32.72 -2.68
C PHE A 437 -7.53 32.39 -4.11
N ALA A 438 -7.52 33.36 -5.02
CA ALA A 438 -7.90 33.17 -6.43
C ALA A 438 -7.03 32.13 -7.15
N GLU A 439 -5.73 32.21 -6.94
CA GLU A 439 -4.77 31.29 -7.56
C GLU A 439 -4.98 29.85 -7.09
N ARG A 440 -5.38 29.65 -5.84
CA ARG A 440 -5.70 28.35 -5.27
C ARG A 440 -6.92 27.74 -5.96
N PHE A 441 -7.99 28.51 -6.15
CA PHE A 441 -9.19 28.03 -6.87
C PHE A 441 -8.92 27.75 -8.34
N LEU A 442 -8.21 28.62 -9.05
CA LEU A 442 -7.82 28.39 -10.44
C LEU A 442 -6.94 27.14 -10.61
N ARG A 443 -6.21 26.76 -9.58
CA ARG A 443 -5.42 25.53 -9.57
C ARG A 443 -6.31 24.30 -9.41
N VAL A 444 -7.33 24.34 -8.55
CA VAL A 444 -8.33 23.27 -8.44
C VAL A 444 -9.03 23.03 -9.77
N GLU A 445 -9.42 24.11 -10.45
CA GLU A 445 -10.05 24.06 -11.76
C GLU A 445 -9.20 23.31 -12.80
N LYS A 446 -7.87 23.44 -12.70
CA LYS A 446 -6.93 22.75 -13.61
C LYS A 446 -6.67 21.29 -13.26
N MET A 447 -7.11 20.83 -12.09
CA MET A 447 -6.90 19.44 -11.65
C MET A 447 -7.78 18.44 -12.40
N ILE A 448 -8.86 18.93 -13.03
CA ILE A 448 -9.83 18.09 -13.71
C ILE A 448 -10.50 18.82 -14.89
N SER A 449 -10.62 18.15 -16.02
CA SER A 449 -11.35 18.67 -17.18
C SER A 449 -12.87 18.57 -16.99
N ASN A 450 -13.62 19.37 -17.76
CA ASN A 450 -15.09 19.30 -17.74
C ASN A 450 -15.62 17.90 -18.08
N ASP A 451 -14.97 17.23 -19.04
CA ASP A 451 -15.40 15.89 -19.49
C ASP A 451 -15.15 14.86 -18.39
N ALA A 452 -13.97 14.88 -17.75
CA ALA A 452 -13.66 13.98 -16.65
C ALA A 452 -14.57 14.26 -15.43
N MET A 453 -14.89 15.52 -15.14
CA MET A 453 -15.83 15.88 -14.09
C MET A 453 -17.24 15.33 -14.38
N ALA A 454 -17.75 15.55 -15.60
CA ALA A 454 -19.07 15.07 -16.00
C ALA A 454 -19.15 13.54 -15.94
N GLU A 455 -18.09 12.87 -16.34
CA GLU A 455 -17.99 11.42 -16.28
C GLU A 455 -17.98 10.89 -14.86
N MET A 456 -17.18 11.47 -13.96
CA MET A 456 -17.17 11.07 -12.54
C MET A 456 -18.52 11.31 -11.88
N MET A 457 -19.20 12.41 -12.20
CA MET A 457 -20.54 12.68 -11.70
C MET A 457 -21.55 11.63 -12.16
N TYR A 458 -21.47 11.20 -13.41
CA TYR A 458 -22.27 10.11 -13.94
C TYR A 458 -22.05 8.82 -13.16
N TRP A 459 -20.79 8.41 -13.00
CA TRP A 459 -20.45 7.18 -12.26
C TRP A 459 -20.80 7.26 -10.77
N ALA A 460 -20.65 8.41 -10.14
CA ALA A 460 -21.03 8.61 -8.75
C ALA A 460 -22.56 8.69 -8.54
N GLY A 461 -23.36 8.63 -9.61
CA GLY A 461 -24.80 8.77 -9.54
C GLY A 461 -25.27 10.17 -9.12
N ARG A 462 -24.45 11.20 -9.43
CA ARG A 462 -24.74 12.61 -9.12
C ARG A 462 -25.20 13.34 -10.36
N GLU A 463 -26.44 13.83 -10.34
CA GLU A 463 -27.11 14.36 -11.52
C GLU A 463 -26.71 15.81 -11.90
N SER A 464 -26.11 16.57 -10.99
CA SER A 464 -25.75 17.97 -11.26
C SER A 464 -24.47 18.41 -10.57
N TYR A 465 -23.82 19.42 -11.17
CA TYR A 465 -22.70 20.12 -10.56
C TYR A 465 -23.05 20.69 -9.18
N ALA A 466 -24.32 21.02 -8.96
CA ALA A 466 -24.80 21.49 -7.69
C ALA A 466 -24.50 20.52 -6.56
N GLU A 467 -24.67 19.20 -6.76
CA GLU A 467 -24.38 18.19 -5.73
C GLU A 467 -22.90 18.15 -5.33
N CYS A 468 -22.01 18.31 -6.29
CA CYS A 468 -20.57 18.28 -6.02
C CYS A 468 -20.07 19.62 -5.46
N LEU A 469 -20.64 20.71 -5.90
CA LEU A 469 -20.12 22.05 -5.68
C LEU A 469 -20.82 22.83 -4.59
N LEU A 470 -22.06 22.46 -4.23
CA LEU A 470 -22.81 23.20 -3.23
C LEU A 470 -22.17 23.17 -1.84
N GLY A 471 -21.50 22.09 -1.49
CA GLY A 471 -20.69 22.04 -0.29
C GLY A 471 -19.52 23.04 -0.31
N ALA A 472 -18.82 23.10 -1.43
CA ALA A 472 -17.72 24.04 -1.65
C ALA A 472 -18.23 25.48 -1.86
N ALA A 473 -19.38 25.61 -2.44
CA ALA A 473 -19.96 26.83 -2.90
C ALA A 473 -20.49 27.76 -1.84
N GLY A 474 -21.23 27.25 -0.91
CA GLY A 474 -21.69 28.08 0.20
C GLY A 474 -20.53 28.78 0.90
N VAL A 475 -19.41 28.08 0.90
CA VAL A 475 -18.18 28.51 1.54
C VAL A 475 -17.34 29.43 0.61
N ALA A 476 -17.25 29.11 -0.68
CA ALA A 476 -16.56 29.96 -1.66
C ALA A 476 -17.20 31.34 -1.81
N TYR A 477 -18.52 31.40 -1.77
CA TYR A 477 -19.28 32.65 -1.84
C TYR A 477 -18.80 33.70 -0.83
N TRP A 478 -18.60 33.31 0.40
CA TRP A 478 -18.22 34.21 1.49
C TRP A 478 -16.87 34.85 1.29
N SER A 479 -15.90 34.05 0.91
CA SER A 479 -14.54 34.54 0.73
C SER A 479 -14.41 35.36 -0.56
N LEU A 480 -15.18 35.01 -1.58
CA LEU A 480 -15.23 35.74 -2.84
C LEU A 480 -15.85 37.12 -2.69
N ARG A 481 -16.85 37.26 -1.82
CA ARG A 481 -17.51 38.55 -1.57
C ARG A 481 -16.58 39.61 -0.95
N LYS A 482 -15.58 39.19 -0.17
CA LYS A 482 -14.54 40.10 0.34
C LYS A 482 -13.55 40.57 -0.72
N GLN A 483 -13.52 39.92 -1.88
CA GLN A 483 -12.51 40.20 -2.93
C GLN A 483 -13.17 40.18 -4.32
N GLN A 484 -13.87 41.24 -4.66
CA GLN A 484 -14.55 41.40 -5.96
C GLN A 484 -13.67 41.10 -7.18
N VAL A 485 -12.38 41.43 -7.09
CA VAL A 485 -11.39 41.18 -8.17
C VAL A 485 -11.22 39.67 -8.40
N VAL A 486 -11.33 38.86 -7.36
CA VAL A 486 -11.16 37.38 -7.41
C VAL A 486 -12.32 36.74 -8.15
N ILE A 487 -13.54 37.22 -7.94
CA ILE A 487 -14.73 36.68 -8.59
C ILE A 487 -14.65 36.88 -10.10
N LYS A 488 -14.28 38.07 -10.53
CA LYS A 488 -14.14 38.39 -11.94
C LYS A 488 -13.07 37.51 -12.60
N THR A 489 -11.96 37.26 -11.91
CA THR A 489 -10.89 36.42 -12.42
C THR A 489 -11.31 34.95 -12.53
N ILE A 490 -12.10 34.43 -11.58
CA ILE A 490 -12.64 33.08 -11.63
C ILE A 490 -13.66 32.95 -12.75
N ASP A 491 -14.58 33.92 -12.88
CA ASP A 491 -15.62 33.90 -13.90
C ASP A 491 -15.04 33.98 -15.34
N GLU A 492 -13.94 34.73 -15.52
CA GLU A 492 -13.27 34.86 -16.83
C GLU A 492 -12.40 33.65 -17.19
N ASN A 493 -11.83 32.92 -16.22
CA ASN A 493 -10.79 31.94 -16.47
C ASN A 493 -11.17 30.52 -16.06
N SER A 494 -12.26 30.34 -15.32
CA SER A 494 -12.68 29.06 -14.80
C SER A 494 -13.69 28.36 -15.72
N ARG A 495 -13.64 27.03 -15.78
CA ARG A 495 -14.52 26.22 -16.61
C ARG A 495 -15.77 25.77 -15.85
N TRP A 496 -15.64 24.73 -15.03
CA TRP A 496 -16.77 24.24 -14.25
C TRP A 496 -17.05 25.10 -13.01
N MET A 497 -16.02 25.75 -12.44
CA MET A 497 -16.18 26.66 -11.31
C MET A 497 -16.92 27.94 -11.70
N SER A 498 -16.72 28.48 -12.92
CA SER A 498 -17.48 29.66 -13.40
C SER A 498 -18.96 29.35 -13.55
N ARG A 499 -19.29 28.15 -14.03
CA ARG A 499 -20.68 27.68 -14.11
C ARG A 499 -21.36 27.69 -12.75
N PHE A 500 -20.61 27.33 -11.74
CA PHE A 500 -21.05 27.37 -10.37
C PHE A 500 -21.18 28.79 -9.81
N VAL A 501 -20.22 29.67 -10.06
CA VAL A 501 -20.30 31.09 -9.71
C VAL A 501 -21.56 31.71 -10.32
N HIS A 502 -21.88 31.38 -11.56
CA HIS A 502 -23.13 31.80 -12.22
C HIS A 502 -24.36 31.22 -11.54
N LEU A 503 -24.29 30.01 -11.01
CA LEU A 503 -25.39 29.40 -10.28
C LEU A 503 -25.61 30.01 -8.88
N ALA A 504 -24.55 30.43 -8.20
CA ALA A 504 -24.60 30.89 -6.81
C ALA A 504 -24.55 32.40 -6.63
N MET A 505 -24.07 33.16 -7.63
CA MET A 505 -23.72 34.56 -7.45
C MET A 505 -24.16 35.41 -8.63
N ARG A 506 -24.85 36.47 -8.35
CA ARG A 506 -25.28 37.47 -9.34
C ARG A 506 -24.78 38.84 -8.90
N GLN A 507 -24.21 39.63 -9.81
CA GLN A 507 -23.98 41.03 -9.57
C GLN A 507 -25.25 41.80 -9.84
N ASP A 508 -25.59 42.77 -8.97
CA ASP A 508 -26.61 43.73 -9.22
C ASP A 508 -26.11 44.86 -10.13
N GLU A 509 -27.00 45.81 -10.39
CA GLU A 509 -26.73 46.98 -11.25
C GLU A 509 -25.57 47.86 -10.72
N ASN A 510 -25.22 47.73 -9.44
CA ASN A 510 -24.16 48.45 -8.76
C ASN A 510 -22.85 47.65 -8.67
N GLY A 511 -22.80 46.46 -9.27
CA GLY A 511 -21.67 45.56 -9.19
C GLY A 511 -21.54 44.80 -7.85
N GLU A 512 -22.52 44.92 -6.95
CA GLU A 512 -22.57 44.15 -5.72
C GLU A 512 -23.07 42.74 -5.99
N ILE A 513 -22.43 41.74 -5.32
CA ILE A 513 -22.83 40.34 -5.44
C ILE A 513 -24.08 40.13 -4.59
N VAL A 514 -25.17 39.88 -5.30
CA VAL A 514 -26.44 39.55 -4.69
C VAL A 514 -26.69 38.07 -4.88
N TRP A 515 -26.83 37.35 -3.76
CA TRP A 515 -27.36 35.99 -3.79
C TRP A 515 -28.79 36.07 -4.31
N LYS A 516 -29.03 35.57 -5.51
CA LYS A 516 -30.39 35.45 -6.04
C LYS A 516 -30.78 34.00 -6.18
N THR A 517 -31.97 33.76 -5.84
CA THR A 517 -32.80 32.57 -5.85
C THR A 517 -33.00 31.97 -7.25
N TRP A 518 -31.95 31.69 -7.97
CA TRP A 518 -32.06 31.00 -9.27
C TRP A 518 -31.46 29.59 -9.27
N ILE A 519 -31.29 29.04 -8.06
CA ILE A 519 -31.16 27.59 -7.89
C ILE A 519 -32.45 26.98 -8.44
N SER A 520 -32.35 26.14 -9.44
CA SER A 520 -33.52 25.51 -10.04
C SER A 520 -34.30 24.70 -8.98
N ARG A 521 -35.56 24.40 -9.26
CA ARG A 521 -36.37 23.56 -8.36
C ARG A 521 -35.71 22.17 -8.17
N ALA A 522 -35.10 21.63 -9.24
CA ALA A 522 -34.34 20.40 -9.20
C ALA A 522 -33.10 20.50 -8.29
N ASP A 523 -32.37 21.62 -8.38
CA ASP A 523 -31.20 21.85 -7.53
C ASP A 523 -31.61 22.05 -6.05
N GLY A 524 -32.76 22.68 -5.79
CA GLY A 524 -33.32 22.81 -4.44
C GLY A 524 -33.74 21.48 -3.81
N GLU A 525 -34.33 20.57 -4.58
CA GLU A 525 -34.68 19.22 -4.12
C GLU A 525 -33.42 18.36 -3.92
N GLN A 526 -32.45 18.49 -4.77
CA GLN A 526 -31.15 17.83 -4.62
C GLN A 526 -30.40 18.31 -3.37
N LEU A 527 -30.38 19.63 -3.12
CA LEU A 527 -29.87 20.22 -1.90
C LEU A 527 -30.54 19.65 -0.66
N LYS A 528 -31.86 19.56 -0.66
CA LYS A 528 -32.62 18.97 0.43
C LYS A 528 -32.24 17.52 0.67
N THR A 529 -32.17 16.70 -0.40
CA THR A 529 -31.75 15.31 -0.33
C THR A 529 -30.33 15.17 0.16
N LEU A 530 -29.45 16.07 -0.26
CA LEU A 530 -28.06 16.12 0.11
C LEU A 530 -27.87 16.40 1.62
N PHE A 531 -28.61 17.37 2.18
CA PHE A 531 -28.55 17.71 3.61
C PHE A 531 -29.25 16.67 4.50
N GLU A 532 -30.20 15.93 3.98
CA GLU A 532 -30.88 14.85 4.70
C GLU A 532 -30.07 13.57 4.81
N ARG A 533 -29.08 13.36 3.91
CA ARG A 533 -28.20 12.19 3.94
C ARG A 533 -27.09 12.37 4.96
N LYS A 534 -27.18 11.65 6.08
CA LYS A 534 -26.16 11.62 7.15
C LYS A 534 -24.74 11.27 6.65
N GLU A 535 -24.63 10.64 5.50
CA GLU A 535 -23.38 10.19 4.88
C GLU A 535 -22.59 11.33 4.23
N ASN A 536 -23.21 12.46 3.95
CA ASN A 536 -22.59 13.63 3.36
C ASN A 536 -22.04 14.59 4.41
N ARG A 537 -21.21 14.11 5.33
CA ARG A 537 -20.63 14.89 6.43
C ARG A 537 -19.92 16.18 5.98
N HIS A 538 -19.28 16.16 4.82
CA HIS A 538 -18.60 17.31 4.23
C HIS A 538 -19.56 18.40 3.72
N LEU A 539 -20.77 18.02 3.31
CA LEU A 539 -21.81 18.98 2.92
C LEU A 539 -22.53 19.54 4.15
N ILE A 540 -22.72 18.70 5.18
CA ILE A 540 -23.11 19.15 6.53
C ILE A 540 -22.03 20.10 7.08
N GLY A 541 -20.77 19.92 6.73
CA GLY A 541 -19.68 20.83 7.05
C GLY A 541 -19.88 22.24 6.51
N ALA A 542 -20.44 22.42 5.30
CA ALA A 542 -20.78 23.73 4.78
C ALA A 542 -21.90 24.40 5.59
N GLU A 543 -22.92 23.66 6.02
CA GLU A 543 -23.95 24.15 6.94
C GLU A 543 -23.37 24.51 8.33
N LEU A 544 -22.50 23.65 8.88
CA LEU A 544 -21.81 23.92 10.14
C LEU A 544 -20.86 25.11 10.05
N LEU A 545 -20.19 25.29 8.90
CA LEU A 545 -19.35 26.43 8.64
C LEU A 545 -20.15 27.73 8.53
N LEU A 546 -21.31 27.68 7.90
CA LEU A 546 -22.24 28.79 7.88
C LEU A 546 -22.79 29.11 9.28
N ARG A 547 -22.95 28.09 10.15
CA ARG A 547 -23.45 28.26 11.54
C ARG A 547 -22.34 28.66 12.53
N ASN A 548 -21.18 28.04 12.50
CA ASN A 548 -20.21 28.12 13.62
C ASN A 548 -19.19 29.25 13.52
N ASN A 549 -19.07 29.90 12.38
CA ASN A 549 -18.17 31.03 12.23
C ASN A 549 -18.80 32.37 12.74
N VAL A 550 -19.32 32.33 13.93
CA VAL A 550 -20.16 33.36 14.54
C VAL A 550 -19.39 34.58 15.02
N GLU A 551 -18.06 34.58 15.06
CA GLU A 551 -17.26 35.69 15.60
C GLU A 551 -17.01 36.84 14.61
N TYR A 552 -17.66 36.81 13.45
CA TYR A 552 -17.55 37.92 12.52
C TYR A 552 -18.75 38.85 12.60
N GLU A 553 -18.51 40.16 12.70
CA GLU A 553 -19.55 41.22 12.58
C GLU A 553 -20.32 41.18 11.24
N GLU A 554 -19.83 40.38 10.29
CA GLU A 554 -20.49 40.04 9.03
C GLU A 554 -21.50 38.88 9.19
N SER A 555 -21.84 38.55 10.40
CA SER A 555 -22.76 37.46 10.77
C SER A 555 -24.14 37.57 10.10
N LYS A 556 -24.62 38.78 9.84
CA LYS A 556 -25.93 39.00 9.21
C LYS A 556 -25.98 38.43 7.79
N GLN A 557 -24.98 38.64 7.02
CA GLN A 557 -24.93 38.15 5.62
C GLN A 557 -24.75 36.64 5.55
N ARG A 558 -24.06 36.06 6.50
CA ARG A 558 -23.98 34.61 6.66
C ARG A 558 -25.31 34.01 7.05
N GLN A 559 -25.97 34.65 7.98
CA GLN A 559 -27.31 34.27 8.42
C GLN A 559 -28.28 34.33 7.22
N ASP A 560 -28.18 35.37 6.38
CA ASP A 560 -29.03 35.53 5.20
C ASP A 560 -28.79 34.42 4.16
N ILE A 561 -27.53 33.99 3.93
CA ILE A 561 -27.19 32.87 3.02
C ILE A 561 -27.69 31.57 3.61
N TYR A 562 -27.47 31.34 4.90
CA TYR A 562 -27.91 30.15 5.58
C TYR A 562 -29.44 30.04 5.52
N GLU A 563 -30.18 31.11 5.86
CA GLU A 563 -31.62 31.16 5.79
C GLU A 563 -32.15 30.99 4.36
N MET A 564 -31.44 31.50 3.36
CA MET A 564 -31.79 31.31 1.96
C MET A 564 -31.58 29.88 1.49
N LEU A 565 -30.46 29.25 1.84
CA LEU A 565 -30.21 27.83 1.57
C LEU A 565 -31.26 26.97 2.28
N LYS A 566 -31.59 27.30 3.53
CA LYS A 566 -32.61 26.64 4.30
C LYS A 566 -34.00 26.77 3.68
N VAL A 567 -34.35 27.97 3.21
CA VAL A 567 -35.63 28.23 2.50
C VAL A 567 -35.70 27.49 1.17
N CYS A 568 -34.59 27.43 0.42
CA CYS A 568 -34.49 26.62 -0.82
C CYS A 568 -34.69 25.13 -0.53
N ILE A 569 -34.11 24.63 0.57
CA ILE A 569 -34.22 23.25 1.02
C ILE A 569 -35.64 22.94 1.46
N GLU A 570 -36.24 23.80 2.33
CA GLU A 570 -37.57 23.59 2.95
C GLU A 570 -38.71 23.75 1.94
N LYS A 571 -38.60 24.67 0.97
CA LYS A 571 -39.66 24.96 0.01
C LYS A 571 -39.58 24.19 -1.29
N GLY A 572 -38.65 23.23 -1.39
CA GLY A 572 -38.47 22.45 -2.62
C GLY A 572 -38.19 23.30 -3.84
N GLY A 573 -37.42 24.40 -3.65
CA GLY A 573 -36.89 25.21 -4.71
C GLY A 573 -37.89 25.90 -5.62
N GLY A 574 -38.58 26.86 -5.11
CA GLY A 574 -39.42 27.74 -5.94
C GLY A 574 -38.59 28.74 -6.76
N CYS A 575 -37.66 28.27 -7.60
CA CYS A 575 -36.97 29.17 -8.52
C CYS A 575 -37.26 28.78 -9.96
N GLN A 576 -37.88 29.68 -10.68
CA GLN A 576 -38.04 29.59 -12.13
C GLN A 576 -36.71 29.86 -12.82
N ARG A 577 -36.49 29.15 -13.95
CA ARG A 577 -35.37 29.36 -14.86
C ARG A 577 -35.26 30.79 -15.38
#